data_5f74841409ded563c6781e42b7d61e3d
#
_entry.id   5f74841409ded563c6781e42b7d61e3d
#
_cell.length_a   1.000
_cell.length_b   1.000
_cell.length_c   1.000
_cell.angle_alpha   90.00
_cell.angle_beta   90.00
_cell.angle_gamma   90.00
#
_symmetry.space_group_name_H-M   'P 1'
#
loop_
_entity.id
_entity.type
_entity.pdbx_description
1 polymer ?
#
loop_
_entity_poly.entity_id
_entity_poly.type
_entity_poly.pdbx_seq_one_letter_code
_entity_poly.pdbx_strand_id
1 'polypeptide(L)'
;LFNILKVTIGPKKLTARVLVNPGMPLMTSEDVEATARVYYLAPAIAEHLCLGDAGSKFQDCMGHTELAHLLEHLTVEIMNETGLAGTISTGRTRNVMGDDRLFDVEVSCPDDALAIGALSSATFMMNWAFLHHDQTPPDFPGTVAALTSLVSNLRGNAAEPDSPEETEEEQAFGAIDTEGAVVEPHDAEGVVYGGAAAE
;
A
#
# COMPACT_ATOMS: atom_id res chain seq x y z
N LEU A 1 -13.67 8.23 -9.20
CA LEU A 1 -14.52 7.29 -8.47
C LEU A 1 -14.28 7.40 -6.96
N PHE A 2 -13.05 7.18 -6.51
CA PHE A 2 -12.64 7.20 -5.11
C PHE A 2 -11.71 8.36 -4.78
N ASN A 3 -11.77 8.80 -3.53
CA ASN A 3 -10.76 9.65 -2.91
C ASN A 3 -10.16 8.90 -1.70
N ILE A 4 -8.88 8.55 -1.78
CA ILE A 4 -8.16 7.89 -0.70
C ILE A 4 -7.70 8.98 0.27
N LEU A 5 -8.37 9.08 1.42
CA LEU A 5 -8.14 10.15 2.39
C LEU A 5 -6.95 9.86 3.30
N LYS A 6 -6.69 8.58 3.57
CA LYS A 6 -5.63 8.14 4.48
C LYS A 6 -5.21 6.71 4.17
N VAL A 7 -3.92 6.45 4.19
CA VAL A 7 -3.36 5.09 4.21
C VAL A 7 -2.57 4.93 5.50
N THR A 8 -2.85 3.85 6.22
CA THR A 8 -2.13 3.47 7.44
C THR A 8 -1.52 2.10 7.24
N ILE A 9 -0.22 1.99 7.39
CA ILE A 9 0.52 0.74 7.25
C ILE A 9 0.88 0.24 8.64
N GLY A 10 0.49 -0.97 8.92
CA GLY A 10 0.86 -1.69 10.13
C GLY A 10 1.68 -2.94 9.81
N PRO A 11 2.18 -3.66 10.82
CA PRO A 11 3.10 -4.78 10.61
C PRO A 11 2.52 -5.96 9.82
N LYS A 12 1.20 -6.04 9.66
CA LYS A 12 0.52 -7.17 9.01
C LYS A 12 -0.56 -6.75 8.03
N LYS A 13 -0.98 -5.48 8.08
CA LYS A 13 -2.07 -4.99 7.24
C LYS A 13 -1.91 -3.52 6.89
N LEU A 14 -2.40 -3.17 5.72
CA LEU A 14 -2.65 -1.82 5.28
C LEU A 14 -4.15 -1.52 5.49
N THR A 15 -4.47 -0.33 5.96
CA THR A 15 -5.83 0.20 6.04
C THR A 15 -5.91 1.49 5.25
N ALA A 16 -6.75 1.51 4.21
CA ALA A 16 -7.04 2.70 3.42
C ALA A 16 -8.42 3.25 3.80
N ARG A 17 -8.49 4.51 4.18
CA ARG A 17 -9.75 5.23 4.31
C ARG A 17 -10.14 5.80 2.97
N VAL A 18 -11.25 5.29 2.42
CA VAL A 18 -11.70 5.53 1.05
C VAL A 18 -13.06 6.21 1.09
N LEU A 19 -13.17 7.36 0.42
CA LEU A 19 -14.44 8.04 0.16
C LEU A 19 -14.88 7.72 -1.27
N VAL A 20 -16.08 7.16 -1.43
CA VAL A 20 -16.75 7.08 -2.73
C VAL A 20 -17.27 8.48 -3.05
N ASN A 21 -16.75 9.12 -4.11
CA ASN A 21 -17.03 10.51 -4.42
C ASN A 21 -18.54 10.77 -4.57
N PRO A 22 -19.04 11.92 -4.10
CA PRO A 22 -20.43 12.31 -4.29
C PRO A 22 -20.82 12.25 -5.77
N GLY A 23 -22.01 11.71 -6.06
CA GLY A 23 -22.50 11.52 -7.43
C GLY A 23 -22.02 10.24 -8.13
N MET A 24 -21.08 9.51 -7.54
CA MET A 24 -20.67 8.19 -8.03
C MET A 24 -21.56 7.09 -7.45
N PRO A 25 -21.73 5.96 -8.18
CA PRO A 25 -22.40 4.78 -7.64
C PRO A 25 -21.81 4.36 -6.30
N LEU A 26 -22.64 3.88 -5.40
CA LEU A 26 -22.19 3.32 -4.12
C LEU A 26 -22.14 1.80 -4.21
N MET A 27 -23.09 1.21 -4.92
CA MET A 27 -23.25 -0.22 -5.08
C MET A 27 -22.90 -0.67 -6.51
N THR A 28 -22.39 -1.88 -6.65
CA THR A 28 -22.12 -2.52 -7.93
C THR A 28 -23.36 -2.65 -8.81
N SER A 29 -24.54 -2.83 -8.22
CA SER A 29 -25.83 -2.91 -8.91
C SER A 29 -26.29 -1.59 -9.54
N GLU A 30 -25.72 -0.46 -9.15
CA GLU A 30 -26.06 0.85 -9.72
C GLU A 30 -25.41 1.09 -11.09
N ASP A 31 -24.29 0.39 -11.39
CA ASP A 31 -23.65 0.36 -12.70
C ASP A 31 -23.11 -1.05 -13.00
N VAL A 32 -24.02 -1.88 -13.51
CA VAL A 32 -23.71 -3.30 -13.82
C VAL A 32 -22.69 -3.42 -14.96
N GLU A 33 -22.70 -2.50 -15.93
CA GLU A 33 -21.74 -2.54 -17.05
C GLU A 33 -20.32 -2.23 -16.56
N ALA A 34 -20.16 -1.21 -15.72
CA ALA A 34 -18.87 -0.90 -15.14
C ALA A 34 -18.36 -2.04 -14.24
N THR A 35 -19.24 -2.63 -13.44
CA THR A 35 -18.94 -3.81 -12.62
C THR A 35 -18.48 -4.99 -13.49
N ALA A 36 -19.15 -5.24 -14.61
CA ALA A 36 -18.76 -6.28 -15.55
C ALA A 36 -17.39 -6.01 -16.19
N ARG A 37 -17.03 -4.74 -16.47
CA ARG A 37 -15.69 -4.38 -16.98
C ARG A 37 -14.60 -4.73 -15.97
N VAL A 38 -14.82 -4.50 -14.68
CA VAL A 38 -13.88 -4.92 -13.62
C VAL A 38 -13.73 -6.44 -13.61
N TYR A 39 -14.84 -7.18 -13.67
CA TYR A 39 -14.81 -8.64 -13.76
C TYR A 39 -14.01 -9.14 -14.97
N TYR A 40 -14.17 -8.52 -16.14
CA TYR A 40 -13.42 -8.92 -17.34
C TYR A 40 -11.91 -8.63 -17.24
N LEU A 41 -11.50 -7.63 -16.49
CA LEU A 41 -10.08 -7.38 -16.22
C LEU A 41 -9.47 -8.45 -15.31
N ALA A 42 -10.20 -8.88 -14.29
CA ALA A 42 -9.72 -9.79 -13.24
C ALA A 42 -10.79 -10.82 -12.86
N PRO A 43 -11.11 -11.80 -13.74
CA PRO A 43 -12.23 -12.72 -13.53
C PRO A 43 -12.06 -13.62 -12.30
N ALA A 44 -10.84 -13.86 -11.85
CA ALA A 44 -10.57 -14.69 -10.68
C ALA A 44 -11.11 -14.11 -9.37
N ILE A 45 -11.40 -12.79 -9.30
CA ILE A 45 -12.05 -12.18 -8.11
C ILE A 45 -13.36 -12.89 -7.75
N ALA A 46 -14.09 -13.42 -8.73
CA ALA A 46 -15.34 -14.13 -8.50
C ALA A 46 -15.20 -15.37 -7.62
N GLU A 47 -14.04 -16.01 -7.67
CA GLU A 47 -13.73 -17.21 -6.90
C GLU A 47 -13.19 -16.94 -5.50
N HIS A 48 -12.91 -15.68 -5.16
CA HIS A 48 -12.43 -15.31 -3.82
C HIS A 48 -13.43 -15.74 -2.75
N LEU A 49 -12.92 -16.25 -1.63
CA LEU A 49 -13.74 -16.47 -0.46
C LEU A 49 -14.24 -15.12 0.07
N CYS A 50 -15.53 -15.01 0.26
CA CYS A 50 -16.18 -13.84 0.83
C CYS A 50 -17.10 -14.31 1.98
N LEU A 51 -16.80 -13.85 3.20
CA LEU A 51 -17.54 -14.25 4.41
C LEU A 51 -18.76 -13.36 4.65
N GLY A 52 -19.37 -12.84 3.59
CA GLY A 52 -20.61 -12.06 3.66
C GLY A 52 -21.87 -12.95 3.76
N ASP A 53 -23.02 -12.31 3.90
CA ASP A 53 -24.31 -12.98 4.10
C ASP A 53 -24.88 -13.65 2.84
N ALA A 54 -24.33 -13.34 1.65
CA ALA A 54 -24.91 -13.78 0.38
C ALA A 54 -24.39 -15.15 -0.12
N GLY A 55 -23.30 -15.67 0.45
CA GLY A 55 -22.67 -16.92 0.04
C GLY A 55 -21.25 -17.05 0.51
N SER A 56 -20.52 -18.03 -0.03
CA SER A 56 -19.13 -18.30 0.37
C SER A 56 -18.09 -17.74 -0.61
N LYS A 57 -18.51 -17.28 -1.79
CA LYS A 57 -17.65 -16.71 -2.82
C LYS A 57 -18.08 -15.28 -3.18
N PHE A 58 -17.14 -14.49 -3.64
CA PHE A 58 -17.43 -13.10 -4.02
C PHE A 58 -18.45 -13.00 -5.16
N GLN A 59 -18.49 -13.95 -6.09
CA GLN A 59 -19.52 -13.99 -7.14
C GLN A 59 -20.95 -13.98 -6.58
N ASP A 60 -21.18 -14.49 -5.37
CA ASP A 60 -22.51 -14.59 -4.77
C ASP A 60 -23.04 -13.21 -4.33
N CYS A 61 -22.15 -12.25 -4.05
CA CYS A 61 -22.51 -10.87 -3.68
C CYS A 61 -22.06 -9.80 -4.67
N MET A 62 -21.18 -10.11 -5.62
CA MET A 62 -20.56 -9.14 -6.53
C MET A 62 -21.58 -8.31 -7.34
N GLY A 63 -22.77 -8.87 -7.63
CA GLY A 63 -23.85 -8.17 -8.32
C GLY A 63 -24.55 -7.10 -7.47
N HIS A 64 -24.40 -7.12 -6.15
CA HIS A 64 -24.99 -6.15 -5.23
C HIS A 64 -24.16 -6.02 -3.96
N THR A 65 -23.09 -5.27 -4.04
CA THR A 65 -22.20 -4.96 -2.92
C THR A 65 -21.61 -3.56 -3.07
N GLU A 66 -20.98 -3.02 -2.03
CA GLU A 66 -20.34 -1.70 -2.09
C GLU A 66 -19.16 -1.70 -3.06
N LEU A 67 -18.93 -0.58 -3.76
CA LEU A 67 -17.77 -0.42 -4.63
C LEU A 67 -16.44 -0.48 -3.86
N ALA A 68 -16.44 -0.10 -2.60
CA ALA A 68 -15.26 -0.23 -1.73
C ALA A 68 -14.91 -1.72 -1.46
N HIS A 69 -15.91 -2.60 -1.41
CA HIS A 69 -15.71 -4.04 -1.27
C HIS A 69 -15.16 -4.65 -2.58
N LEU A 70 -15.67 -4.21 -3.74
CA LEU A 70 -15.10 -4.60 -5.03
C LEU A 70 -13.63 -4.12 -5.16
N LEU A 71 -13.31 -2.90 -4.70
CA LEU A 71 -11.93 -2.40 -4.65
C LEU A 71 -11.02 -3.29 -3.80
N GLU A 72 -11.52 -3.75 -2.64
CA GLU A 72 -10.80 -4.69 -1.77
C GLU A 72 -10.44 -5.96 -2.52
N HIS A 73 -11.43 -6.64 -3.11
CA HIS A 73 -11.22 -7.89 -3.83
C HIS A 73 -10.26 -7.73 -5.01
N LEU A 74 -10.38 -6.65 -5.78
CA LEU A 74 -9.45 -6.37 -6.88
C LEU A 74 -8.02 -6.10 -6.37
N THR A 75 -7.89 -5.42 -5.23
CA THR A 75 -6.57 -5.18 -4.60
C THR A 75 -5.92 -6.49 -4.17
N VAL A 76 -6.69 -7.36 -3.52
CA VAL A 76 -6.22 -8.70 -3.08
C VAL A 76 -5.82 -9.54 -4.28
N GLU A 77 -6.59 -9.50 -5.37
CA GLU A 77 -6.28 -10.25 -6.59
C GLU A 77 -4.96 -9.81 -7.22
N ILE A 78 -4.74 -8.50 -7.36
CA ILE A 78 -3.47 -7.98 -7.89
C ILE A 78 -2.30 -8.44 -7.03
N MET A 79 -2.43 -8.44 -5.70
CA MET A 79 -1.38 -8.95 -4.82
C MET A 79 -1.13 -10.45 -5.02
N ASN A 80 -2.19 -11.25 -5.12
CA ASN A 80 -2.10 -12.70 -5.31
C ASN A 80 -1.40 -13.06 -6.62
N GLU A 81 -1.79 -12.41 -7.71
CA GLU A 81 -1.23 -12.65 -9.04
C GLU A 81 0.28 -12.31 -9.14
N THR A 82 0.81 -11.43 -8.28
CA THR A 82 2.26 -11.20 -8.22
C THR A 82 3.04 -12.41 -7.69
N GLY A 83 2.40 -13.33 -6.96
CA GLY A 83 3.06 -14.42 -6.24
C GLY A 83 3.90 -13.96 -5.02
N LEU A 84 3.92 -12.67 -4.72
CA LEU A 84 4.74 -12.08 -3.64
C LEU A 84 3.98 -11.91 -2.32
N ALA A 85 2.65 -12.10 -2.35
CA ALA A 85 1.77 -11.90 -1.19
C ALA A 85 1.85 -13.02 -0.12
N GLY A 86 2.53 -14.12 -0.41
CA GLY A 86 2.54 -15.31 0.43
C GLY A 86 1.35 -16.22 0.16
N THR A 87 1.06 -17.13 1.10
CA THR A 87 0.03 -18.18 0.90
C THR A 87 -1.40 -17.71 1.14
N ILE A 88 -1.61 -16.58 1.84
CA ILE A 88 -2.93 -16.06 2.20
C ILE A 88 -2.90 -14.54 2.14
N SER A 89 -3.62 -13.97 1.18
CA SER A 89 -3.99 -12.57 1.17
C SER A 89 -5.44 -12.44 1.63
N THR A 90 -5.68 -11.56 2.58
CA THR A 90 -7.01 -11.31 3.13
C THR A 90 -7.33 -9.83 3.06
N GLY A 91 -8.61 -9.53 2.89
CA GLY A 91 -9.13 -8.19 2.94
C GLY A 91 -10.35 -8.09 3.87
N ARG A 92 -10.74 -6.88 4.18
CA ARG A 92 -11.95 -6.54 4.90
C ARG A 92 -12.37 -5.12 4.66
N THR A 93 -13.61 -4.95 4.22
CA THR A 93 -14.21 -3.62 4.04
C THR A 93 -15.21 -3.35 5.15
N ARG A 94 -15.21 -2.12 5.68
CA ARG A 94 -16.17 -1.65 6.69
C ARG A 94 -16.59 -0.23 6.37
N ASN A 95 -17.88 0.03 6.46
CA ASN A 95 -18.39 1.39 6.45
C ASN A 95 -17.99 2.13 7.74
N VAL A 96 -17.65 3.40 7.61
CA VAL A 96 -17.32 4.27 8.75
C VAL A 96 -18.61 4.91 9.28
N MET A 97 -18.93 4.67 10.54
CA MET A 97 -20.15 5.18 11.17
C MET A 97 -20.35 6.69 10.92
N GLY A 98 -21.54 7.01 10.43
CA GLY A 98 -21.99 8.39 10.20
C GLY A 98 -21.78 8.91 8.78
N ASP A 99 -21.17 8.14 7.89
CA ASP A 99 -21.02 8.47 6.47
C ASP A 99 -21.10 7.22 5.60
N ASP A 100 -22.22 7.08 4.88
CA ASP A 100 -22.49 5.91 4.03
C ASP A 100 -21.52 5.77 2.85
N ARG A 101 -20.75 6.82 2.53
CA ARG A 101 -19.77 6.83 1.42
C ARG A 101 -18.34 6.64 1.90
N LEU A 102 -18.11 6.57 3.20
CA LEU A 102 -16.78 6.45 3.77
C LEU A 102 -16.52 5.02 4.27
N PHE A 103 -15.42 4.43 3.80
CA PHE A 103 -15.07 3.05 4.10
C PHE A 103 -13.63 2.95 4.59
N ASP A 104 -13.38 2.01 5.49
CA ASP A 104 -12.06 1.50 5.80
C ASP A 104 -11.87 0.16 5.07
N VAL A 105 -10.98 0.16 4.07
CA VAL A 105 -10.56 -1.02 3.31
C VAL A 105 -9.26 -1.51 3.91
N GLU A 106 -9.29 -2.68 4.52
CA GLU A 106 -8.12 -3.35 5.08
C GLU A 106 -7.68 -4.47 4.15
N VAL A 107 -6.38 -4.57 3.87
CA VAL A 107 -5.78 -5.69 3.14
C VAL A 107 -4.53 -6.18 3.86
N SER A 108 -4.20 -7.46 3.69
CA SER A 108 -2.91 -8.01 4.16
C SER A 108 -1.76 -7.16 3.63
N CYS A 109 -0.75 -6.93 4.44
CA CYS A 109 0.43 -6.16 4.05
C CYS A 109 1.70 -6.97 4.34
N PRO A 110 2.03 -7.93 3.45
CA PRO A 110 3.29 -8.66 3.54
C PRO A 110 4.50 -7.82 3.15
N ASP A 111 4.25 -6.72 2.41
CA ASP A 111 5.23 -5.78 1.91
C ASP A 111 4.50 -4.46 1.58
N ASP A 112 5.05 -3.33 2.02
CA ASP A 112 4.41 -2.01 1.90
C ASP A 112 4.26 -1.61 0.44
N ALA A 113 5.31 -1.77 -0.36
CA ALA A 113 5.30 -1.41 -1.78
C ALA A 113 4.30 -2.27 -2.57
N LEU A 114 4.22 -3.56 -2.24
CA LEU A 114 3.24 -4.47 -2.84
C LEU A 114 1.81 -4.03 -2.53
N ALA A 115 1.49 -3.81 -1.26
CA ALA A 115 0.13 -3.47 -0.85
C ALA A 115 -0.31 -2.09 -1.39
N ILE A 116 0.56 -1.08 -1.34
CA ILE A 116 0.29 0.26 -1.88
C ILE A 116 0.15 0.18 -3.42
N GLY A 117 1.06 -0.52 -4.09
CA GLY A 117 1.04 -0.66 -5.54
C GLY A 117 -0.22 -1.37 -6.03
N ALA A 118 -0.63 -2.44 -5.36
CA ALA A 118 -1.87 -3.16 -5.67
C ALA A 118 -3.12 -2.29 -5.47
N LEU A 119 -3.23 -1.58 -4.34
CA LEU A 119 -4.34 -0.66 -4.07
C LEU A 119 -4.40 0.47 -5.11
N SER A 120 -3.26 1.05 -5.47
CA SER A 120 -3.19 2.10 -6.48
C SER A 120 -3.62 1.58 -7.86
N SER A 121 -3.16 0.40 -8.25
CA SER A 121 -3.52 -0.25 -9.51
C SER A 121 -5.00 -0.61 -9.56
N ALA A 122 -5.55 -1.17 -8.48
CA ALA A 122 -6.98 -1.46 -8.37
C ALA A 122 -7.82 -0.19 -8.48
N THR A 123 -7.43 0.89 -7.80
CA THR A 123 -8.10 2.19 -7.89
C THR A 123 -8.09 2.73 -9.32
N PHE A 124 -6.96 2.62 -10.03
CA PHE A 124 -6.84 3.02 -11.43
C PHE A 124 -7.77 2.21 -12.34
N MET A 125 -7.79 0.88 -12.19
CA MET A 125 -8.64 -0.01 -12.99
C MET A 125 -10.13 0.26 -12.75
N MET A 126 -10.54 0.49 -11.51
CA MET A 126 -11.91 0.87 -11.20
C MET A 126 -12.26 2.26 -11.72
N ASN A 127 -11.35 3.24 -11.66
CA ASN A 127 -11.58 4.54 -12.31
C ASN A 127 -11.77 4.40 -13.81
N TRP A 128 -10.97 3.56 -14.48
CA TRP A 128 -11.19 3.27 -15.90
C TRP A 128 -12.57 2.66 -16.14
N ALA A 129 -12.93 1.62 -15.40
CA ALA A 129 -14.18 0.90 -15.63
C ALA A 129 -15.44 1.77 -15.47
N PHE A 130 -15.42 2.67 -14.47
CA PHE A 130 -16.58 3.49 -14.12
C PHE A 130 -16.60 4.87 -14.78
N LEU A 131 -15.45 5.45 -15.14
CA LEU A 131 -15.36 6.84 -15.59
C LEU A 131 -14.71 7.02 -16.96
N HIS A 132 -13.89 6.07 -17.41
CA HIS A 132 -13.01 6.23 -18.57
C HIS A 132 -13.03 5.02 -19.50
N HIS A 133 -14.16 4.31 -19.56
CA HIS A 133 -14.32 3.09 -20.35
C HIS A 133 -14.24 3.31 -21.88
N ASP A 134 -14.25 4.55 -22.33
CA ASP A 134 -13.98 4.98 -23.72
C ASP A 134 -12.48 4.97 -24.06
N GLN A 135 -11.61 4.89 -23.04
CA GLN A 135 -10.17 4.77 -23.22
C GLN A 135 -9.74 3.30 -23.32
N THR A 136 -8.49 3.09 -23.75
CA THR A 136 -7.90 1.76 -23.83
C THR A 136 -7.98 1.05 -22.47
N PRO A 137 -8.48 -0.19 -22.43
CA PRO A 137 -8.51 -0.96 -21.19
C PRO A 137 -7.13 -1.11 -20.54
N PRO A 138 -7.05 -1.07 -19.21
CA PRO A 138 -5.82 -1.40 -18.50
C PRO A 138 -5.34 -2.81 -18.83
N ASP A 139 -4.03 -2.97 -18.98
CA ASP A 139 -3.39 -4.27 -19.12
C ASP A 139 -3.19 -4.87 -17.71
N PHE A 140 -4.10 -5.73 -17.29
CA PHE A 140 -4.03 -6.37 -15.97
C PHE A 140 -2.77 -7.23 -15.82
N PRO A 141 -2.44 -8.17 -16.74
CA PRO A 141 -1.20 -8.95 -16.65
C PRO A 141 0.07 -8.08 -16.65
N GLY A 142 0.12 -7.06 -17.51
CA GLY A 142 1.25 -6.13 -17.57
C GLY A 142 1.41 -5.32 -16.28
N THR A 143 0.31 -4.92 -15.66
CA THR A 143 0.31 -4.23 -14.35
C THR A 143 0.86 -5.14 -13.25
N VAL A 144 0.43 -6.39 -13.20
CA VAL A 144 0.92 -7.40 -12.25
C VAL A 144 2.42 -7.63 -12.44
N ALA A 145 2.88 -7.82 -13.68
CA ALA A 145 4.29 -8.04 -13.99
C ALA A 145 5.17 -6.84 -13.60
N ALA A 146 4.70 -5.61 -13.88
CA ALA A 146 5.39 -4.38 -13.50
C ALA A 146 5.51 -4.23 -11.98
N LEU A 147 4.42 -4.50 -11.25
CA LEU A 147 4.42 -4.47 -9.79
C LEU A 147 5.33 -5.52 -9.19
N THR A 148 5.32 -6.75 -9.74
CA THR A 148 6.22 -7.84 -9.33
C THR A 148 7.68 -7.44 -9.49
N SER A 149 8.03 -6.86 -10.62
CA SER A 149 9.39 -6.40 -10.90
C SER A 149 9.81 -5.28 -9.95
N LEU A 150 8.94 -4.29 -9.72
CA LEU A 150 9.20 -3.18 -8.81
C LEU A 150 9.49 -3.67 -7.39
N VAL A 151 8.61 -4.52 -6.83
CA VAL A 151 8.75 -5.01 -5.46
C VAL A 151 9.98 -5.91 -5.33
N SER A 152 10.26 -6.75 -6.32
CA SER A 152 11.46 -7.62 -6.32
C SER A 152 12.75 -6.78 -6.33
N ASN A 153 12.80 -5.72 -7.13
CA ASN A 153 13.95 -4.82 -7.16
C ASN A 153 14.14 -4.08 -5.83
N LEU A 154 13.05 -3.60 -5.21
CA LEU A 154 13.12 -2.95 -3.91
C LEU A 154 13.64 -3.90 -2.82
N ARG A 155 13.21 -5.16 -2.84
CA ARG A 155 13.69 -6.19 -1.91
C ARG A 155 15.16 -6.55 -2.16
N GLY A 156 15.59 -6.61 -3.42
CA GLY A 156 16.98 -6.87 -3.81
C GLY A 156 17.92 -5.77 -3.32
N ASN A 157 17.55 -4.52 -3.56
CA ASN A 157 18.34 -3.37 -3.11
C ASN A 157 18.39 -3.19 -1.59
N ALA A 158 17.37 -3.66 -0.86
CA ALA A 158 17.36 -3.66 0.61
C ALA A 158 18.24 -4.76 1.23
N ALA A 159 18.66 -5.76 0.45
CA ALA A 159 19.49 -6.88 0.89
C ALA A 159 21.01 -6.63 0.75
N GLU A 160 21.43 -5.57 0.07
CA GLU A 160 22.82 -5.11 0.06
C GLU A 160 23.02 -4.09 1.20
N PRO A 161 23.61 -4.47 2.35
CA PRO A 161 24.13 -3.46 3.27
C PRO A 161 25.26 -2.73 2.54
N ASP A 162 25.24 -1.40 2.58
CA ASP A 162 26.41 -0.57 2.26
C ASP A 162 27.63 -1.16 2.98
N SER A 163 28.39 -1.97 2.29
CA SER A 163 29.77 -2.29 2.70
C SER A 163 30.55 -1.02 2.40
N PRO A 164 31.10 -0.33 3.40
CA PRO A 164 32.06 0.73 3.12
C PRO A 164 33.19 0.06 2.32
N GLU A 165 33.42 0.52 1.09
CA GLU A 165 34.66 0.24 0.38
C GLU A 165 35.79 0.68 1.32
N GLU A 166 36.42 -0.30 1.98
CA GLU A 166 37.73 -0.10 2.58
C GLU A 166 38.67 0.23 1.44
N THR A 167 38.84 1.52 1.17
CA THR A 167 39.95 1.98 0.36
C THR A 167 41.24 1.59 1.07
N GLU A 168 41.89 0.56 0.49
CA GLU A 168 43.27 0.21 0.81
C GLU A 168 44.22 1.34 0.33
N GLU A 169 44.23 2.46 1.05
CA GLU A 169 45.23 3.51 0.90
C GLU A 169 45.53 4.16 2.25
N GLU A 170 46.09 3.41 3.20
CA GLU A 170 46.85 4.00 4.30
C GLU A 170 47.87 3.01 4.88
N GLN A 171 48.78 2.57 4.06
CA GLN A 171 50.06 2.05 4.48
C GLN A 171 51.19 2.78 3.79
N ALA A 172 51.54 3.97 4.25
CA ALA A 172 52.87 4.54 4.26
C ALA A 172 52.85 6.00 4.71
N PHE A 173 52.93 6.27 5.99
CA PHE A 173 53.76 7.40 6.39
C PHE A 173 54.26 7.20 7.81
N GLY A 174 55.55 7.37 7.97
CA GLY A 174 56.41 6.98 9.05
C GLY A 174 56.15 7.62 10.43
N ALA A 175 56.68 6.93 11.38
CA ALA A 175 56.86 7.37 12.76
C ALA A 175 57.57 8.71 12.86
N ILE A 176 57.01 9.64 13.64
CA ILE A 176 57.75 10.71 14.30
C ILE A 176 57.27 10.77 15.75
N ASP A 177 58.17 10.43 16.67
CA ASP A 177 58.09 10.69 18.10
C ASP A 177 58.06 12.19 18.35
N THR A 178 57.14 12.66 19.19
CA THR A 178 57.42 13.83 20.06
C THR A 178 56.56 13.73 21.34
N GLU A 179 57.24 13.79 22.43
CA GLU A 179 56.80 13.86 23.81
C GLU A 179 55.88 15.07 24.11
N GLY A 180 54.89 14.85 24.97
CA GLY A 180 54.59 15.74 26.09
C GLY A 180 53.77 16.99 25.83
N ALA A 181 52.47 16.93 26.21
CA ALA A 181 51.81 18.00 26.98
C ALA A 181 50.47 17.49 27.56
N VAL A 182 50.43 17.45 28.88
CA VAL A 182 49.20 17.27 29.69
C VAL A 182 48.42 18.58 29.66
N VAL A 183 47.12 18.54 29.34
CA VAL A 183 46.18 19.63 29.60
C VAL A 183 44.92 19.03 30.21
N GLU A 184 44.62 19.52 31.41
CA GLU A 184 43.46 19.12 32.25
C GLU A 184 42.12 19.63 31.68
N PRO A 185 40.99 19.02 32.08
CA PRO A 185 39.67 19.38 31.57
C PRO A 185 39.09 20.59 32.30
N HIS A 186 38.50 21.50 31.53
CA HIS A 186 37.65 22.58 32.03
C HIS A 186 36.20 22.18 31.98
N ASP A 187 35.58 22.22 33.17
CA ASP A 187 34.12 22.21 33.36
C ASP A 187 33.47 23.43 32.72
N ALA A 188 32.37 23.23 32.02
CA ALA A 188 31.47 24.32 31.67
C ALA A 188 30.02 23.91 31.90
N GLU A 189 29.44 24.65 32.80
CA GLU A 189 28.13 24.57 33.41
C GLU A 189 26.95 24.69 32.40
N GLY A 190 25.83 24.13 32.84
CA GLY A 190 24.56 24.11 32.11
C GLY A 190 23.87 25.46 31.95
N VAL A 191 23.12 25.56 30.87
CA VAL A 191 22.12 26.62 30.70
C VAL A 191 20.74 25.99 30.65
N VAL A 192 19.94 26.29 31.68
CA VAL A 192 18.53 25.95 31.79
C VAL A 192 17.72 27.09 31.15
N TYR A 193 16.89 26.77 30.19
CA TYR A 193 15.85 27.70 29.76
C TYR A 193 14.49 27.31 30.36
N GLY A 194 14.05 28.16 31.30
CA GLY A 194 12.73 28.09 31.90
C GLY A 194 11.64 28.59 30.98
N GLY A 195 10.49 27.87 31.02
CA GLY A 195 9.28 28.29 30.37
C GLY A 195 8.57 29.41 31.12
N ALA A 196 7.84 30.24 30.36
CA ALA A 196 6.83 31.12 30.91
C ALA A 196 5.49 30.82 30.25
N ALA A 197 4.51 30.47 31.08
CA ALA A 197 3.10 30.49 30.74
C ALA A 197 2.56 31.92 30.91
N ALA A 198 1.66 32.34 30.06
CA ALA A 198 0.68 33.40 30.31
C ALA A 198 -0.46 33.32 29.31
N GLU A 199 -1.66 33.22 29.88
CA GLU A 199 -3.01 33.68 29.58
C GLU A 199 -3.67 33.33 28.27
#